data_163327a62f7f8cc30d2be4d6e8c531a6
#
_entry.id   163327a62f7f8cc30d2be4d6e8c531a6
#
_cell.length_a   1.000
_cell.length_b   1.000
_cell.length_c   1.000
_cell.angle_alpha   90.00
_cell.angle_beta   90.00
_cell.angle_gamma   90.00
#
_symmetry.space_group_name_H-M   'P 1'
#
loop_
_entity.id
_entity.type
_entity.pdbx_description
1 polymer ?
#
loop_
_entity_poly.entity_id
_entity_poly.type
_entity_poly.pdbx_seq_one_letter_code
_entity_poly.pdbx_strand_id
1 'polypeptide(L)'
;VPATAAGTAYYVSADGSDANDGTSPQSAWQTLDMVNAAALQPGDSVSFRRGDVFSGGLMVNRSGTSRLRITLNSYGSGDLPVVTGGLTGTCVRLDGDFIAIDGLQAESCGYAGFSVYGDYGSVRNSAARNNAAGIKVSDGSDFGTYANNTLADNNIMNVNTPGSECGTATAVQCNDDSGAFGFLINGSDNEFSGNTITGSTALSYDFGHDGSAIEIFNGNRNSIHHNVAVDNNVFSELGRGGGGTADGNTYSYNLIRSTCGAGCSQAMGLIARGRTSSFGPTNGTTFEHNTVWLDGPDSQAVVCHASCPASTVVRANILVAVRNSLWMDSAGWTEEQNVLNGPTNIVPSATSTTDPAGFVDAPADLHLSG
;
A
#
# COMPACT_ATOMS: atom_id res chain seq x y z
N VAL A 1 11.12 17.64 36.59
CA VAL A 1 10.18 17.36 35.49
C VAL A 1 9.06 16.56 36.11
N PRO A 2 7.79 17.00 36.10
CA PRO A 2 6.70 16.15 36.58
C PRO A 2 6.69 14.84 35.80
N ALA A 3 6.51 13.72 36.49
CA ALA A 3 6.31 12.44 35.86
C ALA A 3 5.07 12.56 34.97
N THR A 4 5.22 12.28 33.69
CA THR A 4 4.05 12.13 32.79
C THR A 4 3.21 11.00 33.35
N ALA A 5 1.94 11.25 33.66
CA ALA A 5 1.02 10.20 34.08
C ALA A 5 1.01 9.12 32.98
N ALA A 6 1.11 7.86 33.38
CA ALA A 6 0.89 6.75 32.46
C ALA A 6 -0.55 6.86 31.91
N GLY A 7 -0.72 6.65 30.61
CA GLY A 7 -2.05 6.67 30.00
C GLY A 7 -2.96 5.57 30.58
N THR A 8 -4.24 5.71 30.38
CA THR A 8 -5.24 4.72 30.76
C THR A 8 -5.27 3.58 29.73
N ALA A 9 -5.35 2.34 30.21
CA ALA A 9 -5.55 1.17 29.35
C ALA A 9 -7.04 0.79 29.37
N TYR A 10 -7.63 0.73 28.17
CA TYR A 10 -8.99 0.29 27.95
C TYR A 10 -8.99 -1.08 27.23
N TYR A 11 -10.03 -1.85 27.46
CA TYR A 11 -10.21 -3.19 26.91
C TYR A 11 -11.57 -3.32 26.24
N VAL A 12 -11.58 -4.00 25.11
CA VAL A 12 -12.80 -4.27 24.32
C VAL A 12 -12.89 -5.75 24.02
N SER A 13 -14.06 -6.35 24.24
CA SER A 13 -14.31 -7.76 24.00
C SER A 13 -15.76 -7.98 23.61
N ALA A 14 -16.02 -8.84 22.63
CA ALA A 14 -17.39 -9.19 22.21
C ALA A 14 -18.26 -9.75 23.36
N ASP A 15 -17.62 -10.37 24.37
CA ASP A 15 -18.29 -10.83 25.60
C ASP A 15 -18.34 -9.77 26.71
N GLY A 16 -17.90 -8.54 26.42
CA GLY A 16 -17.91 -7.42 27.37
C GLY A 16 -19.29 -6.82 27.60
N SER A 17 -19.30 -5.63 28.22
CA SER A 17 -20.53 -4.87 28.41
C SER A 17 -20.22 -3.36 28.35
N ASP A 18 -21.03 -2.61 27.63
CA ASP A 18 -20.88 -1.15 27.55
C ASP A 18 -21.30 -0.42 28.84
N ALA A 19 -21.82 -1.14 29.81
CA ALA A 19 -22.04 -0.64 31.16
C ALA A 19 -20.76 -0.69 32.03
N ASN A 20 -19.70 -1.34 31.57
CA ASN A 20 -18.42 -1.45 32.26
C ASN A 20 -17.58 -0.16 32.09
N ASP A 21 -16.54 -0.02 32.90
CA ASP A 21 -15.58 1.08 32.81
C ASP A 21 -14.48 0.87 31.75
N GLY A 22 -14.36 -0.34 31.20
CA GLY A 22 -13.39 -0.71 30.18
C GLY A 22 -11.95 -0.84 30.69
N THR A 23 -11.66 -0.67 31.98
CA THR A 23 -10.28 -0.50 32.49
C THR A 23 -9.55 -1.81 32.78
N SER A 24 -10.19 -2.94 32.59
CA SER A 24 -9.56 -4.26 32.72
C SER A 24 -10.16 -5.27 31.72
N PRO A 25 -9.49 -6.39 31.42
CA PRO A 25 -10.08 -7.46 30.60
C PRO A 25 -11.40 -8.01 31.15
N GLN A 26 -11.60 -7.97 32.48
CA GLN A 26 -12.83 -8.45 33.13
C GLN A 26 -13.96 -7.43 33.11
N SER A 27 -13.63 -6.14 32.96
CA SER A 27 -14.60 -5.05 32.81
C SER A 27 -14.53 -4.43 31.41
N ALA A 28 -14.23 -5.24 30.37
CA ALA A 28 -14.12 -4.78 29.00
C ALA A 28 -15.43 -4.18 28.47
N TRP A 29 -15.32 -3.18 27.61
CA TRP A 29 -16.44 -2.71 26.79
C TRP A 29 -16.83 -3.77 25.77
N GLN A 30 -18.05 -3.69 25.25
CA GLN A 30 -18.54 -4.63 24.25
C GLN A 30 -18.40 -4.11 22.83
N THR A 31 -18.65 -2.84 22.61
CA THR A 31 -18.80 -2.30 21.26
C THR A 31 -17.75 -1.24 20.93
N LEU A 32 -17.57 -0.99 19.61
CA LEU A 32 -16.73 0.08 19.09
C LEU A 32 -17.28 1.46 19.46
N ASP A 33 -18.59 1.60 19.73
CA ASP A 33 -19.21 2.87 20.08
C ASP A 33 -18.63 3.45 21.37
N MET A 34 -18.27 2.59 22.32
CA MET A 34 -17.60 3.04 23.55
C MET A 34 -16.23 3.63 23.28
N VAL A 35 -15.47 3.02 22.35
CA VAL A 35 -14.16 3.54 21.93
C VAL A 35 -14.32 4.86 21.18
N ASN A 36 -15.28 4.92 20.26
CA ASN A 36 -15.58 6.11 19.47
C ASN A 36 -16.02 7.30 20.35
N ALA A 37 -16.73 7.02 21.46
CA ALA A 37 -17.17 8.03 22.42
C ALA A 37 -16.10 8.40 23.47
N ALA A 38 -15.05 7.59 23.62
CA ALA A 38 -14.01 7.79 24.62
C ALA A 38 -13.19 9.06 24.35
N ALA A 39 -12.99 9.87 25.38
CA ALA A 39 -12.12 11.05 25.32
C ALA A 39 -10.66 10.65 25.52
N LEU A 40 -10.12 9.81 24.63
CA LEU A 40 -8.74 9.32 24.74
C LEU A 40 -7.73 10.47 24.87
N GLN A 41 -6.75 10.26 25.73
CA GLN A 41 -5.68 11.20 26.01
C GLN A 41 -4.33 10.67 25.50
N PRO A 42 -3.34 11.53 25.29
CA PRO A 42 -1.99 11.08 24.94
C PRO A 42 -1.46 10.04 25.94
N GLY A 43 -1.05 8.88 25.43
CA GLY A 43 -0.58 7.74 26.20
C GLY A 43 -1.64 6.68 26.51
N ASP A 44 -2.90 6.92 26.22
CA ASP A 44 -3.95 5.91 26.39
C ASP A 44 -3.79 4.78 25.38
N SER A 45 -4.25 3.60 25.79
CA SER A 45 -4.31 2.43 24.93
C SER A 45 -5.71 1.80 24.94
N VAL A 46 -6.11 1.25 23.79
CA VAL A 46 -7.32 0.45 23.64
C VAL A 46 -6.92 -0.92 23.11
N SER A 47 -7.18 -1.96 23.89
CA SER A 47 -6.80 -3.33 23.57
C SER A 47 -8.05 -4.15 23.21
N PHE A 48 -8.05 -4.74 22.02
CA PHE A 48 -9.13 -5.58 21.49
C PHE A 48 -8.82 -7.05 21.72
N ARG A 49 -9.79 -7.83 22.17
CA ARG A 49 -9.56 -9.26 22.44
C ARG A 49 -9.36 -10.01 21.12
N ARG A 50 -8.28 -10.79 21.05
CA ARG A 50 -8.00 -11.68 19.92
C ARG A 50 -9.10 -12.73 19.75
N GLY A 51 -9.43 -13.04 18.50
CA GLY A 51 -10.50 -13.95 18.11
C GLY A 51 -11.88 -13.31 18.04
N ASP A 52 -12.06 -12.07 18.52
CA ASP A 52 -13.33 -11.37 18.46
C ASP A 52 -13.53 -10.65 17.11
N VAL A 53 -14.81 -10.49 16.75
CA VAL A 53 -15.26 -9.71 15.58
C VAL A 53 -16.13 -8.56 16.06
N PHE A 54 -15.78 -7.36 15.65
CA PHE A 54 -16.47 -6.13 15.97
C PHE A 54 -17.09 -5.54 14.69
N SER A 55 -18.41 -5.41 14.69
CA SER A 55 -19.14 -4.80 13.57
C SER A 55 -19.30 -3.30 13.78
N GLY A 56 -19.19 -2.55 12.69
CA GLY A 56 -19.27 -1.09 12.70
C GLY A 56 -17.91 -0.46 12.43
N GLY A 57 -17.85 0.88 12.49
CA GLY A 57 -16.60 1.62 12.25
C GLY A 57 -15.93 2.03 13.56
N LEU A 58 -14.62 1.90 13.58
CA LEU A 58 -13.76 2.42 14.64
C LEU A 58 -13.16 3.76 14.21
N MET A 59 -13.37 4.82 14.99
CA MET A 59 -12.84 6.14 14.68
C MET A 59 -12.12 6.74 15.89
N VAL A 60 -10.85 7.10 15.69
CA VAL A 60 -10.09 7.83 16.71
C VAL A 60 -9.78 9.24 16.20
N ASN A 61 -10.42 10.23 16.82
CA ASN A 61 -10.30 11.66 16.46
C ASN A 61 -9.50 12.49 17.50
N ARG A 62 -8.74 11.81 18.34
CA ARG A 62 -7.85 12.43 19.35
C ARG A 62 -6.41 12.20 18.95
N SER A 63 -5.56 13.18 19.22
CA SER A 63 -4.13 13.07 18.94
C SER A 63 -3.35 12.61 20.17
N GLY A 64 -2.37 11.75 19.94
CA GLY A 64 -1.29 11.52 20.88
C GLY A 64 -0.25 12.63 20.82
N THR A 65 0.96 12.32 21.27
CA THR A 65 2.14 13.17 21.11
C THR A 65 3.34 12.32 20.70
N SER A 66 4.43 12.93 20.29
CA SER A 66 5.66 12.20 19.91
C SER A 66 6.22 11.30 21.02
N ARG A 67 5.89 11.59 22.29
CA ARG A 67 6.32 10.80 23.46
C ARG A 67 5.24 9.87 23.98
N LEU A 68 3.97 10.20 23.77
CA LEU A 68 2.81 9.53 24.33
C LEU A 68 1.79 9.32 23.20
N ARG A 69 1.99 8.28 22.40
CA ARG A 69 1.03 7.91 21.34
C ARG A 69 -0.27 7.39 21.95
N ILE A 70 -1.38 7.59 21.26
CA ILE A 70 -2.59 6.77 21.48
C ILE A 70 -2.37 5.47 20.73
N THR A 71 -2.61 4.32 21.40
CA THR A 71 -2.32 3.01 20.83
C THR A 71 -3.57 2.15 20.80
N LEU A 72 -3.88 1.57 19.63
CA LEU A 72 -4.88 0.53 19.47
C LEU A 72 -4.14 -0.79 19.21
N ASN A 73 -4.37 -1.78 20.06
CA ASN A 73 -3.67 -3.05 19.96
C ASN A 73 -4.58 -4.25 20.29
N SER A 74 -4.01 -5.45 20.34
CA SER A 74 -4.74 -6.66 20.69
C SER A 74 -4.23 -7.29 21.98
N TYR A 75 -5.09 -8.02 22.70
CA TYR A 75 -4.73 -8.79 23.89
C TYR A 75 -5.31 -10.21 23.83
N GLY A 76 -4.78 -11.09 24.68
CA GLY A 76 -5.16 -12.50 24.70
C GLY A 76 -4.41 -13.31 23.66
N SER A 77 -5.00 -14.40 23.23
CA SER A 77 -4.41 -15.35 22.26
C SER A 77 -5.42 -15.68 21.16
N GLY A 78 -4.94 -16.15 20.01
CA GLY A 78 -5.74 -16.48 18.85
C GLY A 78 -5.49 -15.52 17.68
N ASP A 79 -6.41 -15.53 16.72
CA ASP A 79 -6.35 -14.69 15.53
C ASP A 79 -6.46 -13.20 15.88
N LEU A 80 -6.07 -12.33 14.96
CA LEU A 80 -6.24 -10.88 15.14
C LEU A 80 -7.72 -10.54 15.36
N PRO A 81 -8.02 -9.57 16.23
CA PRO A 81 -9.38 -9.06 16.35
C PRO A 81 -9.79 -8.36 15.04
N VAL A 82 -11.00 -8.61 14.60
CA VAL A 82 -11.51 -8.16 13.31
C VAL A 82 -12.44 -6.98 13.47
N VAL A 83 -12.24 -5.92 12.73
CA VAL A 83 -13.21 -4.83 12.54
C VAL A 83 -13.80 -4.95 11.14
N THR A 84 -15.13 -4.97 11.03
CA THR A 84 -15.85 -5.15 9.77
C THR A 84 -17.07 -4.22 9.67
N GLY A 85 -17.53 -3.96 8.43
CA GLY A 85 -18.76 -3.21 8.17
C GLY A 85 -18.68 -1.69 8.27
N GLY A 86 -17.54 -1.13 8.50
CA GLY A 86 -17.10 0.26 8.45
C GLY A 86 -18.10 1.44 8.52
N LEU A 87 -17.67 2.59 9.02
CA LEU A 87 -18.36 3.88 8.88
C LEU A 87 -18.02 4.49 7.51
N THR A 88 -19.00 4.88 6.73
CA THR A 88 -18.80 5.54 5.43
C THR A 88 -17.79 4.82 4.52
N GLY A 89 -17.77 3.48 4.59
CA GLY A 89 -16.90 2.63 3.79
C GLY A 89 -15.50 2.36 4.37
N THR A 90 -15.15 2.87 5.55
CA THR A 90 -13.87 2.59 6.22
C THR A 90 -14.11 1.87 7.54
N CYS A 91 -13.38 0.77 7.79
CA CYS A 91 -13.50 0.06 9.07
C CYS A 91 -12.79 0.79 10.21
N VAL A 92 -11.54 1.21 10.01
CA VAL A 92 -10.75 1.87 11.06
C VAL A 92 -10.23 3.21 10.53
N ARG A 93 -10.64 4.30 11.17
CA ARG A 93 -10.29 5.67 10.77
C ARG A 93 -9.51 6.38 11.88
N LEU A 94 -8.36 6.93 11.53
CA LEU A 94 -7.48 7.69 12.43
C LEU A 94 -7.41 9.13 11.95
N ASP A 95 -8.09 10.05 12.66
CA ASP A 95 -8.12 11.48 12.30
C ASP A 95 -7.07 12.29 13.08
N GLY A 96 -6.58 11.78 14.21
CA GLY A 96 -5.59 12.46 15.03
C GLY A 96 -4.15 12.08 14.69
N ASP A 97 -3.22 12.92 15.15
CA ASP A 97 -1.78 12.68 15.02
C ASP A 97 -1.27 11.68 16.06
N PHE A 98 -0.12 11.07 15.80
CA PHE A 98 0.57 10.16 16.73
C PHE A 98 -0.32 9.04 17.26
N ILE A 99 -1.11 8.43 16.38
CA ILE A 99 -1.89 7.23 16.69
C ILE A 99 -1.17 6.01 16.12
N ALA A 100 -1.12 4.93 16.90
CA ALA A 100 -0.54 3.67 16.47
C ALA A 100 -1.54 2.53 16.54
N ILE A 101 -1.62 1.73 15.48
CA ILE A 101 -2.31 0.45 15.45
C ILE A 101 -1.25 -0.66 15.43
N ASP A 102 -1.43 -1.68 16.27
CA ASP A 102 -0.57 -2.85 16.32
C ASP A 102 -1.41 -4.12 16.54
N GLY A 103 -1.57 -4.91 15.48
CA GLY A 103 -2.22 -6.20 15.56
C GLY A 103 -3.75 -6.17 15.50
N LEU A 104 -4.34 -5.46 14.52
CA LEU A 104 -5.76 -5.51 14.18
C LEU A 104 -5.97 -6.03 12.76
N GLN A 105 -7.13 -6.59 12.49
CA GLN A 105 -7.57 -6.93 11.14
C GLN A 105 -8.79 -6.08 10.75
N ALA A 106 -8.80 -5.56 9.53
CA ALA A 106 -9.92 -4.84 8.94
C ALA A 106 -10.37 -5.54 7.65
N GLU A 107 -11.65 -5.91 7.54
CA GLU A 107 -12.11 -6.62 6.36
C GLU A 107 -13.54 -6.25 5.94
N SER A 108 -13.80 -6.35 4.64
CA SER A 108 -15.13 -6.12 4.05
C SER A 108 -15.69 -4.73 4.40
N CYS A 109 -14.88 -3.72 4.23
CA CYS A 109 -15.12 -2.35 4.71
C CYS A 109 -15.70 -1.42 3.64
N GLY A 110 -16.20 -1.91 2.55
CA GLY A 110 -16.76 -1.10 1.47
C GLY A 110 -15.75 -0.25 0.70
N TYR A 111 -14.84 0.48 1.38
CA TYR A 111 -13.76 1.24 0.73
C TYR A 111 -12.39 0.88 1.32
N ALA A 112 -12.06 1.29 2.52
CA ALA A 112 -10.73 1.08 3.08
C ALA A 112 -10.76 0.29 4.40
N GLY A 113 -9.82 -0.63 4.57
CA GLY A 113 -9.62 -1.30 5.85
C GLY A 113 -9.20 -0.31 6.92
N PHE A 114 -8.08 0.37 6.68
CA PHE A 114 -7.59 1.45 7.53
C PHE A 114 -7.48 2.74 6.71
N SER A 115 -7.91 3.87 7.29
CA SER A 115 -7.67 5.20 6.73
C SER A 115 -6.98 6.09 7.76
N VAL A 116 -5.85 6.68 7.37
CA VAL A 116 -5.03 7.55 8.23
C VAL A 116 -5.07 8.95 7.66
N TYR A 117 -5.46 9.91 8.50
CA TYR A 117 -5.59 11.34 8.16
C TYR A 117 -4.63 12.22 8.95
N GLY A 118 -4.18 11.77 10.13
CA GLY A 118 -3.24 12.51 10.97
C GLY A 118 -1.79 12.18 10.67
N ASP A 119 -0.91 13.08 11.08
CA ASP A 119 0.54 12.91 10.95
C ASP A 119 1.09 11.89 11.95
N TYR A 120 2.25 11.33 11.59
CA TYR A 120 2.95 10.33 12.41
C TYR A 120 2.09 9.12 12.77
N GLY A 121 1.11 8.79 11.92
CA GLY A 121 0.30 7.59 12.05
C GLY A 121 1.13 6.31 11.92
N SER A 122 0.68 5.22 12.53
CA SER A 122 1.35 3.94 12.38
C SER A 122 0.34 2.80 12.32
N VAL A 123 0.51 1.89 11.33
CA VAL A 123 -0.23 0.63 11.27
C VAL A 123 0.80 -0.49 11.11
N ARG A 124 0.85 -1.38 12.08
CA ARG A 124 1.85 -2.45 12.12
C ARG A 124 1.22 -3.79 12.48
N ASN A 125 1.88 -4.89 12.05
CA ASN A 125 1.51 -6.25 12.41
C ASN A 125 0.01 -6.54 12.23
N SER A 126 -0.62 -5.84 11.28
CA SER A 126 -2.06 -5.79 11.05
C SER A 126 -2.41 -6.42 9.72
N ALA A 127 -3.69 -6.70 9.51
CA ALA A 127 -4.16 -7.26 8.26
C ALA A 127 -5.32 -6.46 7.67
N ALA A 128 -5.39 -6.39 6.34
CA ALA A 128 -6.57 -5.86 5.64
C ALA A 128 -6.90 -6.74 4.43
N ARG A 129 -8.18 -7.07 4.27
CA ARG A 129 -8.62 -7.91 3.15
C ARG A 129 -10.03 -7.59 2.67
N ASN A 130 -10.32 -7.92 1.42
CA ASN A 130 -11.65 -7.73 0.82
C ASN A 130 -12.12 -6.27 0.88
N ASN A 131 -11.25 -5.32 0.58
CA ASN A 131 -11.53 -3.89 0.52
C ASN A 131 -11.19 -3.32 -0.86
N ALA A 132 -11.58 -2.09 -1.14
CA ALA A 132 -11.05 -1.37 -2.29
C ALA A 132 -9.64 -0.83 -2.04
N ALA A 133 -9.33 -0.51 -0.78
CA ALA A 133 -7.98 -0.22 -0.34
C ALA A 133 -7.71 -0.93 1.01
N GLY A 134 -6.59 -1.61 1.14
CA GLY A 134 -6.20 -2.20 2.42
C GLY A 134 -5.88 -1.12 3.45
N ILE A 135 -4.92 -0.25 3.13
CA ILE A 135 -4.56 0.92 3.95
C ILE A 135 -4.52 2.16 3.07
N LYS A 136 -5.32 3.17 3.43
CA LYS A 136 -5.29 4.49 2.81
C LYS A 136 -4.54 5.48 3.70
N VAL A 137 -3.53 6.13 3.14
CA VAL A 137 -2.81 7.27 3.75
C VAL A 137 -3.26 8.52 3.03
N SER A 138 -4.03 9.36 3.70
CA SER A 138 -4.68 10.52 3.09
C SER A 138 -3.71 11.67 2.82
N ASP A 139 -4.12 12.60 1.97
CA ASP A 139 -3.40 13.86 1.75
C ASP A 139 -3.21 14.62 3.07
N GLY A 140 -2.01 15.10 3.32
CA GLY A 140 -1.61 15.73 4.56
C GLY A 140 -1.39 14.76 5.74
N SER A 141 -1.34 13.45 5.49
CA SER A 141 -0.96 12.44 6.48
C SER A 141 0.49 12.04 6.25
N ASP A 142 1.39 12.70 6.93
CA ASP A 142 2.82 12.62 6.68
C ASP A 142 3.58 11.95 7.83
N PHE A 143 4.83 11.53 7.57
CA PHE A 143 5.75 10.96 8.56
C PHE A 143 5.24 9.68 9.24
N GLY A 144 4.34 8.96 8.59
CA GLY A 144 3.78 7.70 9.10
C GLY A 144 4.70 6.50 8.88
N THR A 145 4.39 5.40 9.58
CA THR A 145 5.11 4.13 9.43
C THR A 145 4.12 2.97 9.30
N TYR A 146 4.21 2.25 8.19
CA TYR A 146 3.31 1.16 7.82
C TYR A 146 4.15 -0.11 7.61
N ALA A 147 4.21 -0.97 8.64
CA ALA A 147 5.20 -2.04 8.64
C ALA A 147 4.65 -3.41 9.05
N ASN A 148 5.17 -4.46 8.41
CA ASN A 148 4.85 -5.86 8.72
C ASN A 148 3.35 -6.18 8.64
N ASN A 149 2.63 -5.54 7.72
CA ASN A 149 1.20 -5.78 7.50
C ASN A 149 1.00 -6.86 6.43
N THR A 150 -0.13 -7.56 6.51
CA THR A 150 -0.61 -8.47 5.48
C THR A 150 -1.82 -7.84 4.80
N LEU A 151 -1.66 -7.45 3.54
CA LEU A 151 -2.73 -6.87 2.72
C LEU A 151 -3.08 -7.88 1.63
N ALA A 152 -4.20 -8.58 1.80
CA ALA A 152 -4.56 -9.69 0.92
C ALA A 152 -5.92 -9.47 0.29
N ASP A 153 -6.02 -9.74 -1.01
CA ASP A 153 -7.29 -9.71 -1.74
C ASP A 153 -8.09 -8.40 -1.56
N ASN A 154 -7.36 -7.27 -1.47
CA ASN A 154 -8.01 -5.96 -1.56
C ASN A 154 -8.27 -5.69 -3.04
N ASN A 155 -9.32 -6.34 -3.56
CA ASN A 155 -9.61 -6.51 -4.98
C ASN A 155 -10.99 -5.98 -5.37
N ILE A 156 -11.48 -4.97 -4.66
CA ILE A 156 -12.75 -4.33 -4.96
C ILE A 156 -12.47 -3.02 -5.71
N MET A 157 -13.14 -2.82 -6.86
CA MET A 157 -13.16 -1.53 -7.54
C MET A 157 -14.14 -0.60 -6.83
N ASN A 158 -13.66 0.54 -6.37
CA ASN A 158 -14.50 1.60 -5.79
C ASN A 158 -15.24 2.39 -6.87
N VAL A 159 -14.57 2.63 -7.99
CA VAL A 159 -15.13 3.18 -9.22
C VAL A 159 -14.81 2.21 -10.34
N ASN A 160 -15.77 1.83 -11.14
CA ASN A 160 -15.58 0.96 -12.30
C ASN A 160 -16.80 1.13 -13.22
N THR A 161 -16.81 2.20 -14.00
CA THR A 161 -17.96 2.57 -14.82
C THR A 161 -17.87 1.90 -16.20
N PRO A 162 -18.85 1.09 -16.60
CA PRO A 162 -18.86 0.49 -17.94
C PRO A 162 -19.07 1.59 -18.97
N GLY A 163 -18.00 2.00 -19.64
CA GLY A 163 -18.06 2.92 -20.78
C GLY A 163 -18.30 2.16 -22.07
N SER A 164 -19.46 2.33 -22.70
CA SER A 164 -19.68 1.85 -24.07
C SER A 164 -18.82 2.57 -25.12
N GLU A 165 -17.98 3.50 -24.68
CA GLU A 165 -17.22 4.44 -25.52
C GLU A 165 -15.71 4.36 -25.29
N CYS A 166 -15.22 3.44 -24.43
CA CYS A 166 -13.81 3.20 -24.23
C CYS A 166 -13.12 2.89 -25.56
N GLY A 167 -12.09 3.67 -25.89
CA GLY A 167 -11.39 3.55 -27.18
C GLY A 167 -11.94 4.45 -28.30
N THR A 168 -12.93 5.29 -28.06
CA THR A 168 -13.38 6.31 -29.02
C THR A 168 -12.84 7.70 -28.68
N ALA A 169 -12.71 8.58 -29.69
CA ALA A 169 -12.18 9.93 -29.50
C ALA A 169 -13.08 10.86 -28.63
N THR A 170 -14.25 10.40 -28.23
CA THR A 170 -15.23 11.11 -27.40
C THR A 170 -15.34 10.56 -25.98
N ALA A 171 -14.54 9.56 -25.65
CA ALA A 171 -14.57 8.88 -24.35
C ALA A 171 -13.97 9.77 -23.24
N VAL A 172 -14.80 10.60 -22.66
CA VAL A 172 -14.46 11.38 -21.45
C VAL A 172 -14.63 10.55 -20.19
N GLN A 173 -15.19 9.34 -20.28
CA GLN A 173 -15.63 8.52 -19.15
C GLN A 173 -14.89 7.19 -18.98
N CYS A 174 -13.94 6.89 -19.83
CA CYS A 174 -13.19 5.63 -19.78
C CYS A 174 -11.90 5.71 -18.96
N ASN A 175 -11.78 6.62 -18.03
CA ASN A 175 -10.62 6.77 -17.19
C ASN A 175 -11.07 7.11 -15.77
N ASP A 176 -12.11 6.43 -15.31
CA ASP A 176 -12.72 6.62 -14.01
C ASP A 176 -12.80 5.30 -13.21
N ASP A 177 -11.86 4.40 -13.41
CA ASP A 177 -11.67 3.27 -12.54
C ASP A 177 -10.77 3.64 -11.35
N SER A 178 -11.03 3.05 -10.22
CA SER A 178 -10.24 3.23 -9.01
C SER A 178 -10.54 2.13 -8.01
N GLY A 179 -9.54 1.47 -7.51
CA GLY A 179 -9.72 0.41 -6.51
C GLY A 179 -8.67 -0.67 -6.62
N ALA A 180 -8.90 -1.73 -5.88
CA ALA A 180 -8.02 -2.89 -5.78
C ALA A 180 -6.59 -2.52 -5.31
N PHE A 181 -6.50 -1.68 -4.26
CA PHE A 181 -5.23 -1.22 -3.73
C PHE A 181 -4.82 -1.97 -2.46
N GLY A 182 -3.59 -2.43 -2.38
CA GLY A 182 -2.99 -2.80 -1.10
C GLY A 182 -2.82 -1.55 -0.24
N PHE A 183 -2.00 -0.61 -0.71
CA PHE A 183 -1.89 0.75 -0.18
C PHE A 183 -2.38 1.78 -1.20
N LEU A 184 -3.15 2.76 -0.75
CA LEU A 184 -3.45 4.01 -1.49
C LEU A 184 -2.80 5.18 -0.73
N ILE A 185 -1.80 5.82 -1.33
CA ILE A 185 -0.92 6.78 -0.67
C ILE A 185 -1.08 8.15 -1.32
N ASN A 186 -1.60 9.11 -0.55
CA ASN A 186 -1.66 10.51 -0.93
C ASN A 186 -0.77 11.38 -0.01
N GLY A 187 -0.31 10.84 1.13
CA GLY A 187 0.61 11.50 2.06
C GLY A 187 2.07 11.42 1.63
N SER A 188 2.92 12.19 2.30
CA SER A 188 4.34 12.33 1.99
C SER A 188 5.23 11.93 3.16
N ASP A 189 6.52 11.68 2.88
CA ASP A 189 7.52 11.39 3.91
C ASP A 189 7.21 10.16 4.77
N ASN A 190 6.44 9.20 4.24
CA ASN A 190 6.02 7.97 4.93
C ASN A 190 6.95 6.80 4.62
N GLU A 191 6.98 5.83 5.53
CA GLU A 191 7.74 4.58 5.40
C GLU A 191 6.80 3.37 5.29
N PHE A 192 7.00 2.53 4.26
CA PHE A 192 6.26 1.30 4.00
C PHE A 192 7.24 0.14 3.92
N SER A 193 7.31 -0.69 4.97
CA SER A 193 8.37 -1.70 5.08
C SER A 193 7.90 -3.06 5.59
N GLY A 194 8.49 -4.13 5.04
CA GLY A 194 8.24 -5.50 5.50
C GLY A 194 6.81 -5.98 5.29
N ASN A 195 6.01 -5.32 4.45
CA ASN A 195 4.62 -5.73 4.21
C ASN A 195 4.55 -6.87 3.18
N THR A 196 3.57 -7.74 3.36
CA THR A 196 3.18 -8.74 2.36
C THR A 196 1.87 -8.30 1.70
N ILE A 197 1.89 -8.14 0.37
CA ILE A 197 0.76 -7.61 -0.39
C ILE A 197 0.42 -8.58 -1.51
N THR A 198 -0.82 -9.09 -1.51
CA THR A 198 -1.23 -10.11 -2.48
C THR A 198 -2.60 -9.84 -3.06
N GLY A 199 -2.80 -10.17 -4.33
CA GLY A 199 -4.12 -10.19 -4.96
C GLY A 199 -4.78 -8.82 -5.12
N SER A 200 -4.01 -7.72 -5.19
CA SER A 200 -4.52 -6.40 -5.56
C SER A 200 -4.73 -6.36 -7.08
N THR A 201 -5.82 -6.95 -7.52
CA THR A 201 -6.22 -7.03 -8.94
C THR A 201 -7.72 -7.22 -9.03
N ALA A 202 -8.40 -6.47 -9.88
CA ALA A 202 -9.83 -6.58 -10.13
C ALA A 202 -10.14 -6.38 -11.61
N LEU A 203 -11.32 -6.84 -12.04
CA LEU A 203 -11.79 -6.54 -13.39
C LEU A 203 -12.03 -5.04 -13.54
N SER A 204 -11.45 -4.45 -14.56
CA SER A 204 -11.60 -3.06 -14.95
C SER A 204 -12.20 -2.99 -16.36
N TYR A 205 -13.12 -2.07 -16.58
CA TYR A 205 -13.66 -1.82 -17.91
C TYR A 205 -12.66 -1.11 -18.82
N ASP A 206 -11.72 -0.36 -18.27
CA ASP A 206 -10.74 0.40 -19.03
C ASP A 206 -9.56 -0.47 -19.49
N PHE A 207 -9.05 -1.32 -18.59
CA PHE A 207 -7.80 -2.05 -18.83
C PHE A 207 -7.96 -3.57 -18.81
N GLY A 208 -9.18 -4.11 -18.63
CA GLY A 208 -9.42 -5.54 -18.43
C GLY A 208 -9.16 -5.97 -16.99
N HIS A 209 -8.01 -5.67 -16.45
CA HIS A 209 -7.67 -5.78 -15.02
C HIS A 209 -6.93 -4.54 -14.57
N ASP A 210 -7.21 -4.09 -13.36
CA ASP A 210 -6.53 -2.99 -12.71
C ASP A 210 -6.34 -3.27 -11.22
N GLY A 211 -5.47 -2.48 -10.57
CA GLY A 211 -5.16 -2.57 -9.15
C GLY A 211 -3.65 -2.55 -8.89
N SER A 212 -3.29 -2.03 -7.74
CA SER A 212 -1.89 -1.85 -7.34
C SER A 212 -1.62 -2.39 -5.95
N ALA A 213 -0.49 -3.08 -5.75
CA ALA A 213 -0.02 -3.34 -4.41
C ALA A 213 0.23 -2.01 -3.67
N ILE A 214 0.78 -1.02 -4.37
CA ILE A 214 1.06 0.32 -3.84
C ILE A 214 0.71 1.36 -4.90
N GLU A 215 -0.36 2.11 -4.67
CA GLU A 215 -0.75 3.26 -5.48
C GLU A 215 -0.28 4.55 -4.81
N ILE A 216 0.52 5.38 -5.51
CA ILE A 216 0.93 6.70 -5.01
C ILE A 216 0.31 7.78 -5.90
N PHE A 217 -0.58 8.58 -5.33
CA PHE A 217 -1.17 9.71 -6.03
C PHE A 217 -1.03 11.00 -5.23
N ASN A 218 -0.25 11.95 -5.73
CA ASN A 218 0.15 13.20 -5.07
C ASN A 218 1.04 13.03 -3.82
N GLY A 219 1.52 11.83 -3.50
CA GLY A 219 2.42 11.58 -2.36
C GLY A 219 3.90 11.72 -2.72
N ASN A 220 4.68 12.38 -1.87
CA ASN A 220 6.08 12.69 -2.13
C ASN A 220 7.03 12.06 -1.11
N ARG A 221 8.26 11.76 -1.52
CA ARG A 221 9.36 11.33 -0.65
C ARG A 221 9.03 10.15 0.27
N ASN A 222 8.13 9.27 -0.19
CA ASN A 222 7.83 8.04 0.51
C ASN A 222 8.95 7.03 0.29
N SER A 223 9.23 6.22 1.31
CA SER A 223 10.21 5.14 1.29
C SER A 223 9.50 3.79 1.32
N ILE A 224 9.64 3.02 0.24
CA ILE A 224 8.99 1.73 0.04
C ILE A 224 10.07 0.65 -0.02
N HIS A 225 10.20 -0.16 1.03
CA HIS A 225 11.31 -1.12 1.07
C HIS A 225 11.01 -2.42 1.81
N HIS A 226 11.75 -3.48 1.43
CA HIS A 226 11.65 -4.80 2.03
C HIS A 226 10.22 -5.39 2.02
N ASN A 227 9.38 -4.97 1.05
CA ASN A 227 8.04 -5.53 0.89
C ASN A 227 8.08 -6.74 -0.05
N VAL A 228 7.12 -7.64 0.15
CA VAL A 228 6.87 -8.79 -0.72
C VAL A 228 5.50 -8.59 -1.39
N ALA A 229 5.50 -8.43 -2.71
CA ALA A 229 4.30 -8.25 -3.51
C ALA A 229 4.12 -9.45 -4.47
N VAL A 230 3.00 -10.17 -4.34
CA VAL A 230 2.75 -11.39 -5.11
C VAL A 230 1.38 -11.31 -5.78
N ASP A 231 1.34 -11.59 -7.08
CA ASP A 231 0.11 -11.73 -7.86
C ASP A 231 -0.81 -10.50 -7.78
N ASN A 232 -0.22 -9.31 -7.81
CA ASN A 232 -0.91 -8.04 -7.97
C ASN A 232 -0.90 -7.63 -9.45
N ASN A 233 -1.85 -6.81 -9.90
CA ASN A 233 -1.83 -6.33 -11.29
C ASN A 233 -0.63 -5.38 -11.51
N VAL A 234 -0.44 -4.42 -10.63
CA VAL A 234 0.76 -3.56 -10.60
C VAL A 234 1.40 -3.62 -9.21
N PHE A 235 2.74 -3.64 -9.13
CA PHE A 235 3.39 -3.46 -7.83
C PHE A 235 3.25 -2.01 -7.36
N SER A 236 3.68 -1.05 -8.18
CA SER A 236 3.46 0.35 -7.85
C SER A 236 3.23 1.20 -9.08
N GLU A 237 2.19 2.01 -9.00
CA GLU A 237 1.90 3.08 -9.94
C GLU A 237 2.03 4.43 -9.26
N LEU A 238 2.69 5.39 -9.96
CA LEU A 238 2.86 6.75 -9.48
C LEU A 238 2.11 7.72 -10.40
N GLY A 239 1.31 8.56 -9.79
CA GLY A 239 0.60 9.61 -10.48
C GLY A 239 0.45 10.89 -9.65
N ARG A 240 0.12 11.97 -10.33
CA ARG A 240 -0.25 13.25 -9.73
C ARG A 240 -1.41 13.91 -10.47
N GLY A 241 -2.14 14.75 -9.80
CA GLY A 241 -3.22 15.53 -10.40
C GLY A 241 -3.53 16.77 -9.59
N GLY A 242 -4.43 17.63 -10.10
CA GLY A 242 -4.92 18.77 -9.33
C GLY A 242 -3.85 19.77 -8.88
N GLY A 243 -2.69 19.82 -9.53
CA GLY A 243 -1.56 20.67 -9.12
C GLY A 243 -0.65 20.06 -8.04
N GLY A 244 -0.93 18.82 -7.57
CA GLY A 244 -0.05 18.06 -6.68
C GLY A 244 1.20 17.53 -7.36
N THR A 245 2.05 16.84 -6.60
CA THR A 245 3.29 16.19 -7.06
C THR A 245 3.40 14.78 -6.49
N ALA A 246 4.14 13.89 -7.16
CA ALA A 246 4.50 12.55 -6.68
C ALA A 246 6.02 12.36 -6.84
N ASP A 247 6.78 13.25 -6.22
CA ASP A 247 8.21 13.40 -6.44
C ASP A 247 9.05 12.76 -5.32
N GLY A 248 10.24 12.27 -5.68
CA GLY A 248 11.23 11.80 -4.72
C GLY A 248 10.90 10.47 -4.03
N ASN A 249 9.96 9.69 -4.55
CA ASN A 249 9.61 8.39 -4.00
C ASN A 249 10.71 7.35 -4.30
N THR A 250 11.05 6.53 -3.31
CA THR A 250 12.12 5.54 -3.38
C THR A 250 11.60 4.13 -3.13
N TYR A 251 12.04 3.19 -3.95
CA TYR A 251 11.70 1.77 -3.87
C TYR A 251 12.98 0.96 -3.76
N SER A 252 13.17 0.22 -2.67
CA SER A 252 14.39 -0.54 -2.49
C SER A 252 14.18 -1.88 -1.79
N TYR A 253 14.94 -2.90 -2.19
CA TYR A 253 14.92 -4.23 -1.57
C TYR A 253 13.52 -4.87 -1.53
N ASN A 254 12.64 -4.56 -2.50
CA ASN A 254 11.35 -5.21 -2.62
C ASN A 254 11.45 -6.47 -3.49
N LEU A 255 10.68 -7.49 -3.13
CA LEU A 255 10.49 -8.69 -3.92
C LEU A 255 9.11 -8.64 -4.58
N ILE A 256 9.10 -8.56 -5.90
CA ILE A 256 7.89 -8.46 -6.71
C ILE A 256 7.82 -9.69 -7.62
N ARG A 257 6.76 -10.48 -7.52
CA ARG A 257 6.56 -11.61 -8.39
C ARG A 257 5.10 -11.82 -8.80
N SER A 258 4.93 -12.37 -9.98
CA SER A 258 3.65 -12.82 -10.51
C SER A 258 3.79 -14.26 -10.94
N THR A 259 2.89 -15.12 -10.48
CA THR A 259 2.88 -16.56 -10.74
C THR A 259 1.53 -17.04 -11.30
N CYS A 260 0.64 -16.12 -11.61
CA CYS A 260 -0.72 -16.42 -12.06
C CYS A 260 -0.86 -16.52 -13.60
N GLY A 261 0.23 -16.49 -14.37
CA GLY A 261 0.24 -16.68 -15.82
C GLY A 261 -0.76 -15.77 -16.54
N ALA A 262 -1.72 -16.39 -17.24
CA ALA A 262 -2.72 -15.62 -18.00
C ALA A 262 -3.62 -14.72 -17.12
N GLY A 263 -3.81 -15.04 -15.85
CA GLY A 263 -4.55 -14.20 -14.88
C GLY A 263 -3.80 -12.90 -14.51
N CYS A 264 -2.47 -12.91 -14.71
CA CYS A 264 -1.60 -11.74 -14.51
C CYS A 264 -0.91 -11.34 -15.81
N SER A 265 -1.59 -11.48 -16.95
CA SER A 265 -0.96 -11.29 -18.27
C SER A 265 -0.31 -9.92 -18.43
N GLN A 266 -0.85 -8.90 -17.81
CA GLN A 266 -0.42 -7.50 -17.87
C GLN A 266 0.32 -7.04 -16.61
N ALA A 267 0.75 -7.96 -15.74
CA ALA A 267 1.39 -7.59 -14.49
C ALA A 267 2.58 -6.65 -14.70
N MET A 268 2.66 -5.60 -13.88
CA MET A 268 3.73 -4.60 -13.95
C MET A 268 4.43 -4.44 -12.60
N GLY A 269 5.74 -4.17 -12.65
CA GLY A 269 6.49 -3.81 -11.46
C GLY A 269 6.28 -2.34 -11.12
N LEU A 270 6.97 -1.44 -11.78
CA LEU A 270 6.85 0.00 -11.54
C LEU A 270 6.31 0.72 -12.79
N ILE A 271 5.31 1.59 -12.60
CA ILE A 271 4.87 2.56 -13.58
C ILE A 271 5.21 3.97 -13.09
N ALA A 272 6.20 4.61 -13.72
CA ALA A 272 6.52 6.03 -13.52
C ALA A 272 6.03 6.84 -14.72
N ARG A 273 5.56 8.07 -14.47
CA ARG A 273 4.92 8.89 -15.48
C ARG A 273 5.75 10.13 -15.81
N GLY A 274 5.95 10.38 -17.09
CA GLY A 274 6.74 11.47 -17.61
C GLY A 274 6.00 12.79 -17.75
N ARG A 275 6.72 13.79 -18.28
CA ARG A 275 6.28 15.19 -18.36
C ARG A 275 5.09 15.44 -19.26
N THR A 276 4.83 14.56 -20.22
CA THR A 276 3.70 14.70 -21.16
C THR A 276 2.51 13.83 -20.80
N SER A 277 2.60 13.05 -19.70
CA SER A 277 1.47 12.33 -19.13
C SER A 277 0.52 13.30 -18.41
N SER A 278 -0.78 13.08 -18.51
CA SER A 278 -1.80 13.79 -17.71
C SER A 278 -1.60 13.60 -16.20
N PHE A 279 -0.98 12.48 -15.81
CA PHE A 279 -0.68 12.12 -14.42
C PHE A 279 0.81 12.27 -14.04
N GLY A 280 1.60 12.92 -14.89
CA GLY A 280 3.04 13.16 -14.66
C GLY A 280 3.39 14.66 -14.59
N PRO A 281 4.67 15.00 -14.38
CA PRO A 281 5.80 14.11 -14.13
C PRO A 281 5.85 13.59 -12.68
N THR A 282 6.53 12.44 -12.49
CA THR A 282 6.92 11.90 -11.19
C THR A 282 8.45 12.01 -11.06
N ASN A 283 8.93 13.20 -10.64
CA ASN A 283 10.36 13.48 -10.64
C ASN A 283 11.10 12.79 -9.48
N GLY A 284 12.38 12.46 -9.67
CA GLY A 284 13.22 11.91 -8.61
C GLY A 284 12.83 10.52 -8.14
N THR A 285 12.04 9.79 -8.93
CA THR A 285 11.72 8.39 -8.64
C THR A 285 12.99 7.54 -8.69
N THR A 286 13.25 6.80 -7.61
CA THR A 286 14.37 5.87 -7.51
C THR A 286 13.87 4.45 -7.31
N PHE A 287 14.31 3.52 -8.16
CA PHE A 287 14.01 2.09 -8.08
C PHE A 287 15.34 1.32 -8.04
N GLU A 288 15.69 0.81 -6.86
CA GLU A 288 17.03 0.22 -6.66
C GLU A 288 17.01 -1.03 -5.78
N HIS A 289 17.90 -1.97 -6.06
CA HIS A 289 18.03 -3.23 -5.30
C HIS A 289 16.72 -4.03 -5.19
N ASN A 290 15.82 -3.93 -6.16
CA ASN A 290 14.60 -4.72 -6.18
C ASN A 290 14.77 -5.97 -7.04
N THR A 291 14.03 -7.01 -6.72
CA THR A 291 13.87 -8.19 -7.56
C THR A 291 12.44 -8.23 -8.11
N VAL A 292 12.32 -8.20 -9.43
CA VAL A 292 11.05 -8.28 -10.15
C VAL A 292 11.08 -9.53 -11.04
N TRP A 293 10.13 -10.43 -10.86
CA TRP A 293 9.94 -11.62 -11.68
C TRP A 293 8.47 -11.74 -12.10
N LEU A 294 8.20 -11.51 -13.39
CA LEU A 294 6.83 -11.49 -13.94
C LEU A 294 6.75 -12.43 -15.16
N ASP A 295 5.84 -13.38 -15.13
CA ASP A 295 5.67 -14.44 -16.14
C ASP A 295 4.53 -14.22 -17.13
N GLY A 296 3.72 -13.19 -16.93
CA GLY A 296 2.62 -12.85 -17.84
C GLY A 296 3.11 -12.45 -19.24
N PRO A 297 2.43 -12.83 -20.33
CA PRO A 297 2.89 -12.56 -21.70
C PRO A 297 3.04 -11.07 -22.03
N ASP A 298 2.27 -10.19 -21.39
CA ASP A 298 2.32 -8.74 -21.57
C ASP A 298 2.98 -8.02 -20.39
N SER A 299 3.65 -8.78 -19.49
CA SER A 299 4.24 -8.24 -18.28
C SER A 299 5.41 -7.29 -18.53
N GLN A 300 5.55 -6.29 -17.68
CA GLN A 300 6.61 -5.28 -17.75
C GLN A 300 7.19 -5.00 -16.36
N ALA A 301 8.51 -5.11 -16.19
CA ALA A 301 9.10 -4.94 -14.87
C ALA A 301 9.19 -3.46 -14.46
N VAL A 302 9.73 -2.58 -15.31
CA VAL A 302 9.77 -1.13 -15.06
C VAL A 302 9.40 -0.38 -16.33
N VAL A 303 8.44 0.53 -16.19
CA VAL A 303 8.00 1.42 -17.28
C VAL A 303 8.06 2.87 -16.82
N CYS A 304 8.80 3.70 -17.55
CA CYS A 304 8.76 5.14 -17.42
C CYS A 304 8.50 5.75 -18.80
N HIS A 305 7.29 6.25 -19.01
CA HIS A 305 6.80 6.69 -20.31
C HIS A 305 6.31 8.14 -20.32
N ALA A 306 5.96 8.65 -21.49
CA ALA A 306 5.47 10.00 -21.71
C ALA A 306 6.49 11.09 -21.33
N SER A 307 7.70 10.98 -21.87
CA SER A 307 8.83 11.89 -21.58
C SER A 307 9.36 11.72 -20.15
N CYS A 308 9.88 10.52 -19.89
CA CYS A 308 10.47 10.13 -18.60
C CYS A 308 11.37 11.22 -18.00
N PRO A 309 11.22 11.59 -16.72
CA PRO A 309 12.06 12.61 -16.12
C PRO A 309 13.55 12.22 -16.06
N ALA A 310 14.43 13.18 -16.33
CA ALA A 310 15.88 12.97 -16.23
C ALA A 310 16.37 12.63 -14.81
N SER A 311 15.55 12.91 -13.80
CA SER A 311 15.84 12.58 -12.40
C SER A 311 15.41 11.16 -11.99
N THR A 312 14.90 10.35 -12.92
CA THR A 312 14.54 8.94 -12.66
C THR A 312 15.80 8.09 -12.58
N VAL A 313 15.89 7.23 -11.56
CA VAL A 313 17.00 6.31 -11.32
C VAL A 313 16.50 4.88 -11.24
N VAL A 314 17.06 4.00 -12.07
CA VAL A 314 16.82 2.54 -12.04
C VAL A 314 18.17 1.85 -11.94
N ARG A 315 18.54 1.32 -10.78
CA ARG A 315 19.87 0.74 -10.57
C ARG A 315 19.88 -0.48 -9.67
N ALA A 316 20.85 -1.35 -9.91
CA ALA A 316 21.12 -2.53 -9.08
C ALA A 316 19.89 -3.44 -8.86
N ASN A 317 19.01 -3.55 -9.85
CA ASN A 317 17.83 -4.40 -9.80
C ASN A 317 18.01 -5.69 -10.60
N ILE A 318 17.22 -6.70 -10.29
CA ILE A 318 16.97 -7.85 -11.16
C ILE A 318 15.58 -7.69 -11.74
N LEU A 319 15.48 -7.45 -13.04
CA LEU A 319 14.25 -7.15 -13.76
C LEU A 319 13.96 -8.25 -14.79
N VAL A 320 13.04 -9.16 -14.45
CA VAL A 320 12.60 -10.26 -15.33
C VAL A 320 11.16 -10.04 -15.72
N ALA A 321 10.88 -9.89 -17.02
CA ALA A 321 9.52 -9.78 -17.54
C ALA A 321 9.47 -10.17 -19.02
N VAL A 322 8.31 -10.64 -19.48
CA VAL A 322 8.18 -11.24 -20.82
C VAL A 322 8.14 -10.17 -21.91
N ARG A 323 7.36 -9.11 -21.74
CA ARG A 323 7.22 -8.05 -22.74
C ARG A 323 8.33 -7.01 -22.64
N ASN A 324 8.62 -6.48 -21.45
CA ASN A 324 9.70 -5.53 -21.23
C ASN A 324 10.30 -5.70 -19.83
N SER A 325 11.59 -5.95 -19.73
CA SER A 325 12.33 -5.86 -18.48
C SER A 325 12.50 -4.38 -18.04
N LEU A 326 12.73 -3.49 -19.02
CA LEU A 326 12.83 -2.06 -18.78
C LEU A 326 12.38 -1.29 -20.02
N TRP A 327 11.45 -0.35 -19.82
CA TRP A 327 11.00 0.58 -20.85
C TRP A 327 11.14 2.02 -20.34
N MET A 328 12.00 2.81 -21.00
CA MET A 328 12.20 4.22 -20.66
C MET A 328 12.25 5.04 -21.94
N ASP A 329 11.38 6.03 -22.07
CA ASP A 329 11.44 6.98 -23.17
C ASP A 329 12.24 8.24 -22.78
N SER A 330 12.56 9.10 -23.77
CA SER A 330 13.43 10.27 -23.64
C SER A 330 14.87 9.93 -23.16
N ALA A 331 15.58 10.87 -22.55
CA ALA A 331 16.97 10.72 -22.16
C ALA A 331 17.28 11.52 -20.88
N GLY A 332 18.43 11.22 -20.28
CA GLY A 332 18.96 11.94 -19.12
C GLY A 332 18.70 11.25 -17.78
N TRP A 333 17.86 10.23 -17.74
CA TRP A 333 17.67 9.33 -16.60
C TRP A 333 18.92 8.45 -16.37
N THR A 334 19.00 7.84 -15.20
CA THR A 334 20.09 6.92 -14.83
C THR A 334 19.62 5.48 -14.91
N GLU A 335 20.35 4.63 -15.65
CA GLU A 335 20.23 3.18 -15.66
C GLU A 335 21.62 2.58 -15.46
N GLU A 336 21.80 1.77 -14.41
CA GLU A 336 23.10 1.16 -14.14
C GLU A 336 23.01 -0.08 -13.25
N GLN A 337 23.92 -1.03 -13.42
CA GLN A 337 24.09 -2.21 -12.57
C GLN A 337 22.84 -3.11 -12.49
N ASN A 338 21.98 -3.09 -13.51
CA ASN A 338 20.80 -3.95 -13.53
C ASN A 338 21.06 -5.27 -14.25
N VAL A 339 20.31 -6.30 -13.87
CA VAL A 339 20.10 -7.52 -14.66
C VAL A 339 18.78 -7.35 -15.40
N LEU A 340 18.84 -7.20 -16.73
CA LEU A 340 17.69 -6.94 -17.60
C LEU A 340 17.34 -8.22 -18.36
N ASN A 341 16.53 -9.08 -17.78
CA ASN A 341 16.15 -10.36 -18.38
C ASN A 341 14.78 -10.27 -19.06
N GLY A 342 14.80 -9.88 -20.30
CA GLY A 342 13.65 -9.63 -21.17
C GLY A 342 13.92 -8.47 -22.13
N PRO A 343 13.03 -8.18 -23.09
CA PRO A 343 13.16 -7.07 -24.02
C PRO A 343 13.30 -5.72 -23.29
N THR A 344 14.04 -4.80 -23.91
CA THR A 344 14.16 -3.40 -23.46
C THR A 344 14.21 -2.47 -24.66
N ASN A 345 13.75 -1.23 -24.51
CA ASN A 345 13.82 -0.20 -25.56
C ASN A 345 15.07 0.69 -25.46
N ILE A 346 15.94 0.42 -24.48
CA ILE A 346 17.16 1.19 -24.26
C ILE A 346 18.41 0.37 -24.63
N VAL A 347 19.52 1.05 -24.77
CA VAL A 347 20.85 0.39 -24.75
C VAL A 347 21.27 0.35 -23.29
N PRO A 348 21.40 -0.84 -22.67
CA PRO A 348 21.85 -0.95 -21.29
C PRO A 348 23.22 -0.30 -21.07
N SER A 349 23.44 0.24 -19.86
CA SER A 349 24.74 0.77 -19.48
C SER A 349 25.81 -0.34 -19.47
N ALA A 350 27.08 0.05 -19.54
CA ALA A 350 28.21 -0.89 -19.52
C ALA A 350 28.33 -1.67 -18.21
N THR A 351 27.59 -1.27 -17.15
CA THR A 351 27.57 -1.93 -15.84
C THR A 351 26.36 -2.84 -15.65
N SER A 352 25.42 -2.83 -16.59
CA SER A 352 24.23 -3.69 -16.61
C SER A 352 24.44 -4.92 -17.49
N THR A 353 23.72 -6.00 -17.24
CA THR A 353 23.77 -7.22 -18.05
C THR A 353 22.38 -7.63 -18.53
N THR A 354 22.34 -8.32 -19.68
CA THR A 354 21.15 -8.98 -20.21
C THR A 354 21.22 -10.50 -20.04
N ASP A 355 22.25 -11.01 -19.36
CA ASP A 355 22.34 -12.43 -19.03
C ASP A 355 21.17 -12.85 -18.12
N PRO A 356 20.73 -14.10 -18.20
CA PRO A 356 19.70 -14.60 -17.32
C PRO A 356 20.04 -14.42 -15.84
N ALA A 357 19.08 -13.98 -15.04
CA ALA A 357 19.23 -13.99 -13.60
C ALA A 357 19.37 -15.44 -13.11
N GLY A 358 20.48 -15.73 -12.43
CA GLY A 358 20.78 -17.07 -11.94
C GLY A 358 20.01 -17.39 -10.66
N PHE A 359 18.69 -17.51 -10.74
CA PHE A 359 17.87 -17.91 -9.60
C PHE A 359 18.04 -19.42 -9.28
N VAL A 360 17.86 -19.78 -8.02
CA VAL A 360 17.93 -21.20 -7.56
C VAL A 360 16.77 -21.99 -8.18
N ASP A 361 15.54 -21.52 -8.08
CA ASP A 361 14.34 -22.18 -8.60
C ASP A 361 13.20 -21.19 -8.82
N ALA A 362 13.31 -20.35 -9.86
CA ALA A 362 12.28 -19.38 -10.17
C ALA A 362 11.01 -20.07 -10.68
N PRO A 363 9.78 -19.67 -10.28
CA PRO A 363 9.48 -18.54 -9.36
C PRO A 363 9.45 -18.91 -7.88
N ALA A 364 9.64 -20.17 -7.53
CA ALA A 364 9.48 -20.64 -6.17
C ALA A 364 10.57 -20.09 -5.24
N ASP A 365 11.80 -20.04 -5.74
CA ASP A 365 12.98 -19.54 -5.02
C ASP A 365 13.75 -18.55 -5.91
N LEU A 366 13.65 -17.26 -5.57
CA LEU A 366 14.34 -16.18 -6.26
C LEU A 366 15.68 -15.78 -5.59
N HIS A 367 16.25 -16.65 -4.75
CA HIS A 367 17.63 -16.47 -4.34
C HIS A 367 18.59 -16.73 -5.52
N LEU A 368 19.69 -16.01 -5.55
CA LEU A 368 20.70 -16.26 -6.57
C LEU A 368 21.47 -17.55 -6.25
N SER A 369 21.65 -18.38 -7.27
CA SER A 369 22.57 -19.52 -7.21
C SER A 369 24.00 -18.96 -7.19
N GLY A 370 24.81 -19.32 -6.20
CA GLY A 370 26.21 -18.90 -6.05
C GLY A 370 27.12 -19.36 -7.17
#